data_a2f2afea62c9f2d5434a187f2e480849
#
_entry.id   a2f2afea62c9f2d5434a187f2e480849
#
_cell.length_a   1.000
_cell.length_b   1.000
_cell.length_c   1.000
_cell.angle_alpha   90.00
_cell.angle_beta   90.00
_cell.angle_gamma   90.00
#
_symmetry.space_group_name_H-M   'P 1'
#
loop_
_entity.id
_entity.type
_entity.pdbx_description
1 polymer ?
#
loop_
_entity_poly.entity_id
_entity_poly.type
_entity_poly.pdbx_seq_one_letter_code
_entity_poly.pdbx_strand_id
1 'polypeptide(L)'
;MENSKKAVILIGHGGLPSDIPKEIVENFMKVHKARVRSGTPITSKEIELDSTIRNWERTPESDPYKSGLEKLASHLAPKLEGFVLKTAYNEFCYPSIEQAADELVNEGFTEVILITTMITPGGSHSETEIPEEVEALSLKYPNVNFQYAWPYDLDAFSVLLSDHINNFTQTLSL
;
A
#
# COMPACT_ATOMS: atom_id res chain seq x y z
N MET A 1 -11.26 30.24 -7.88
CA MET A 1 -10.27 29.14 -7.81
C MET A 1 -11.00 27.98 -7.18
N GLU A 2 -11.27 26.91 -7.94
CA GLU A 2 -11.84 25.69 -7.39
C GLU A 2 -10.87 25.15 -6.34
N ASN A 3 -11.40 24.87 -5.16
CA ASN A 3 -10.58 24.38 -4.04
C ASN A 3 -10.13 22.96 -4.43
N SER A 4 -8.82 22.75 -4.71
CA SER A 4 -8.31 21.44 -5.10
C SER A 4 -8.63 20.41 -4.00
N LYS A 5 -9.29 19.31 -4.37
CA LYS A 5 -9.52 18.20 -3.45
C LYS A 5 -8.24 17.40 -3.26
N LYS A 6 -7.87 17.15 -2.01
CA LYS A 6 -6.61 16.53 -1.63
C LYS A 6 -6.85 15.17 -0.98
N ALA A 7 -6.06 14.19 -1.36
CA ALA A 7 -6.11 12.86 -0.75
C ALA A 7 -4.72 12.31 -0.44
N VAL A 8 -4.71 11.34 0.49
CA VAL A 8 -3.54 10.50 0.79
C VAL A 8 -3.91 9.05 0.53
N ILE A 9 -3.05 8.32 -0.15
CA ILE A 9 -3.12 6.86 -0.26
C ILE A 9 -2.05 6.28 0.67
N LEU A 10 -2.48 5.61 1.74
CA LEU A 10 -1.61 4.86 2.64
C LEU A 10 -1.43 3.44 2.11
N ILE A 11 -0.21 3.13 1.66
CA ILE A 11 0.12 1.88 1.01
C ILE A 11 0.73 0.91 2.02
N GLY A 12 0.09 -0.25 2.19
CA GLY A 12 0.67 -1.40 2.86
C GLY A 12 1.24 -2.40 1.87
N HIS A 13 2.06 -3.34 2.35
CA HIS A 13 2.54 -4.46 1.53
C HIS A 13 1.36 -5.30 1.00
N GLY A 14 0.43 -5.63 1.88
CA GLY A 14 -0.59 -6.63 1.67
C GLY A 14 -0.19 -8.00 2.22
N GLY A 15 -1.18 -8.80 2.57
CA GLY A 15 -0.99 -10.15 3.12
C GLY A 15 -1.82 -11.19 2.39
N LEU A 16 -1.38 -12.44 2.44
CA LEU A 16 -2.19 -13.58 2.01
C LEU A 16 -3.17 -13.92 3.13
N PRO A 17 -4.47 -14.10 2.83
CA PRO A 17 -5.42 -14.55 3.85
C PRO A 17 -5.09 -15.98 4.29
N SER A 18 -5.24 -16.26 5.60
CA SER A 18 -4.84 -17.54 6.19
C SER A 18 -5.72 -18.71 5.76
N ASP A 19 -6.92 -18.44 5.26
CA ASP A 19 -7.94 -19.41 4.83
C ASP A 19 -7.97 -19.65 3.32
N ILE A 20 -7.11 -18.96 2.54
CA ILE A 20 -6.99 -19.20 1.10
C ILE A 20 -6.40 -20.59 0.83
N PRO A 21 -6.93 -21.38 -0.15
CA PRO A 21 -6.36 -22.66 -0.50
C PRO A 21 -4.89 -22.56 -0.90
N LYS A 22 -4.02 -23.35 -0.29
CA LYS A 22 -2.57 -23.37 -0.56
C LYS A 22 -2.24 -23.57 -2.03
N GLU A 23 -3.04 -24.39 -2.72
CA GLU A 23 -2.85 -24.67 -4.15
C GLU A 23 -2.95 -23.41 -5.01
N ILE A 24 -3.87 -22.47 -4.70
CA ILE A 24 -4.01 -21.19 -5.41
C ILE A 24 -2.73 -20.37 -5.24
N VAL A 25 -2.25 -20.26 -4.00
CA VAL A 25 -1.03 -19.51 -3.66
C VAL A 25 0.20 -20.13 -4.33
N GLU A 26 0.37 -21.44 -4.25
CA GLU A 26 1.48 -22.17 -4.86
C GLU A 26 1.51 -22.02 -6.38
N ASN A 27 0.35 -22.11 -7.03
CA ASN A 27 0.22 -21.89 -8.47
C ASN A 27 0.58 -20.46 -8.86
N PHE A 28 0.08 -19.45 -8.12
CA PHE A 28 0.44 -18.06 -8.32
C PHE A 28 1.95 -17.84 -8.19
N MET A 29 2.53 -18.25 -7.05
CA MET A 29 3.96 -18.08 -6.78
C MET A 29 4.85 -18.76 -7.82
N LYS A 30 4.43 -19.92 -8.36
CA LYS A 30 5.16 -20.64 -9.40
C LYS A 30 5.18 -19.83 -10.71
N VAL A 31 4.03 -19.30 -11.14
CA VAL A 31 3.90 -18.53 -12.39
C VAL A 31 4.64 -17.19 -12.25
N HIS A 32 4.40 -16.48 -11.15
CA HIS A 32 5.02 -15.20 -10.84
C HIS A 32 6.55 -15.28 -10.81
N LYS A 33 7.13 -16.21 -10.03
CA LYS A 33 8.58 -16.39 -9.94
C LYS A 33 9.21 -16.79 -11.28
N ALA A 34 8.51 -17.60 -12.08
CA ALA A 34 9.00 -17.97 -13.42
C ALA A 34 9.05 -16.75 -14.34
N ARG A 35 8.02 -15.89 -14.32
CA ARG A 35 7.95 -14.64 -15.08
C ARG A 35 9.05 -13.66 -14.65
N VAL A 36 9.17 -13.37 -13.36
CA VAL A 36 10.19 -12.47 -12.85
C VAL A 36 11.59 -12.90 -13.26
N ARG A 37 11.90 -14.21 -13.15
CA ARG A 37 13.21 -14.74 -13.55
C ARG A 37 13.48 -14.68 -15.04
N SER A 38 12.44 -14.81 -15.88
CA SER A 38 12.57 -14.77 -17.36
C SER A 38 12.48 -13.37 -17.94
N GLY A 39 12.04 -12.36 -17.15
CA GLY A 39 11.80 -11.00 -17.64
C GLY A 39 10.69 -10.90 -18.68
N THR A 40 9.76 -11.87 -18.72
CA THR A 40 8.66 -11.89 -19.68
C THR A 40 7.46 -11.09 -19.21
N PRO A 41 6.58 -10.62 -20.12
CA PRO A 41 5.33 -9.96 -19.74
C PRO A 41 4.45 -10.84 -18.86
N ILE A 42 3.58 -10.20 -18.07
CA ILE A 42 2.59 -10.90 -17.26
C ILE A 42 1.64 -11.75 -18.11
N THR A 43 1.35 -12.95 -17.67
CA THR A 43 0.47 -13.89 -18.37
C THR A 43 -0.98 -13.79 -17.91
N SER A 44 -1.94 -14.15 -18.78
CA SER A 44 -3.36 -14.23 -18.41
C SER A 44 -3.60 -15.12 -17.19
N LYS A 45 -2.82 -16.21 -17.06
CA LYS A 45 -2.91 -17.12 -15.91
C LYS A 45 -2.44 -16.46 -14.62
N GLU A 46 -1.39 -15.65 -14.67
CA GLU A 46 -0.91 -14.90 -13.50
C GLU A 46 -1.94 -13.84 -13.07
N ILE A 47 -2.52 -13.12 -14.04
CA ILE A 47 -3.58 -12.14 -13.79
C ILE A 47 -4.80 -12.79 -13.13
N GLU A 48 -5.25 -13.95 -13.62
CA GLU A 48 -6.39 -14.69 -13.05
C GLU A 48 -6.14 -15.10 -11.60
N LEU A 49 -4.95 -15.65 -11.32
CA LEU A 49 -4.57 -16.08 -9.97
C LEU A 49 -4.38 -14.90 -9.02
N ASP A 50 -3.73 -13.81 -9.46
CA ASP A 50 -3.60 -12.57 -8.67
C ASP A 50 -4.98 -12.00 -8.34
N SER A 51 -5.86 -11.89 -9.34
CA SER A 51 -7.24 -11.43 -9.13
C SER A 51 -8.01 -12.31 -8.14
N THR A 52 -7.83 -13.63 -8.21
CA THR A 52 -8.45 -14.58 -7.26
C THR A 52 -7.96 -14.32 -5.83
N ILE A 53 -6.64 -14.14 -5.64
CA ILE A 53 -6.04 -13.87 -4.34
C ILE A 53 -6.50 -12.52 -3.80
N ARG A 54 -6.46 -11.48 -4.62
CA ARG A 54 -6.84 -10.11 -4.21
C ARG A 54 -8.32 -10.00 -3.85
N ASN A 55 -9.21 -10.71 -4.55
CA ASN A 55 -10.65 -10.71 -4.29
C ASN A 55 -11.09 -11.74 -3.23
N TRP A 56 -10.15 -12.51 -2.64
CA TRP A 56 -10.52 -13.44 -1.58
C TRP A 56 -11.19 -12.70 -0.44
N GLU A 57 -12.31 -13.23 0.05
CA GLU A 57 -13.02 -12.63 1.18
C GLU A 57 -12.12 -12.60 2.42
N ARG A 58 -12.11 -11.47 3.12
CA ARG A 58 -11.18 -11.24 4.23
C ARG A 58 -11.93 -10.83 5.47
N THR A 59 -11.57 -11.46 6.57
CA THR A 59 -11.99 -11.09 7.92
C THR A 59 -10.77 -10.62 8.72
N PRO A 60 -10.96 -9.95 9.88
CA PRO A 60 -9.85 -9.61 10.77
C PRO A 60 -9.02 -10.84 11.20
N GLU A 61 -9.65 -12.02 11.27
CA GLU A 61 -9.00 -13.29 11.63
C GLU A 61 -8.22 -13.89 10.45
N SER A 62 -8.78 -13.81 9.22
CA SER A 62 -8.10 -14.38 8.05
C SER A 62 -7.03 -13.44 7.48
N ASP A 63 -7.17 -12.10 7.65
CA ASP A 63 -6.18 -11.12 7.26
C ASP A 63 -5.96 -10.04 8.33
N PRO A 64 -5.20 -10.36 9.39
CA PRO A 64 -4.85 -9.40 10.43
C PRO A 64 -3.97 -8.24 9.93
N TYR A 65 -3.23 -8.43 8.81
CA TYR A 65 -2.43 -7.37 8.22
C TYR A 65 -3.31 -6.24 7.65
N LYS A 66 -4.34 -6.61 6.87
CA LYS A 66 -5.32 -5.66 6.34
C LYS A 66 -5.98 -4.88 7.48
N SER A 67 -6.48 -5.58 8.48
CA SER A 67 -7.11 -4.97 9.66
C SER A 67 -6.16 -4.05 10.43
N GLY A 68 -4.88 -4.41 10.51
CA GLY A 68 -3.82 -3.60 11.13
C GLY A 68 -3.58 -2.30 10.37
N LEU A 69 -3.49 -2.36 9.03
CA LEU A 69 -3.31 -1.16 8.20
C LEU A 69 -4.53 -0.23 8.27
N GLU A 70 -5.74 -0.79 8.22
CA GLU A 70 -6.98 -0.01 8.34
C GLU A 70 -7.10 0.66 9.72
N LYS A 71 -6.67 -0.03 10.78
CA LYS A 71 -6.58 0.56 12.11
C LYS A 71 -5.55 1.69 12.16
N LEU A 72 -4.36 1.52 11.57
CA LEU A 72 -3.39 2.60 11.46
C LEU A 72 -3.97 3.81 10.70
N ALA A 73 -4.64 3.56 9.59
CA ALA A 73 -5.30 4.58 8.79
C ALA A 73 -6.35 5.36 9.62
N SER A 74 -7.14 4.67 10.43
CA SER A 74 -8.14 5.31 11.31
C SER A 74 -7.52 6.23 12.37
N HIS A 75 -6.29 5.96 12.82
CA HIS A 75 -5.53 6.83 13.73
C HIS A 75 -4.82 7.98 13.00
N LEU A 76 -4.47 7.79 11.73
CA LEU A 76 -3.79 8.79 10.90
C LEU A 76 -4.77 9.83 10.33
N ALA A 77 -5.93 9.38 9.83
CA ALA A 77 -6.90 10.23 9.15
C ALA A 77 -7.25 11.53 9.91
N PRO A 78 -7.55 11.52 11.24
CA PRO A 78 -7.88 12.75 11.96
C PRO A 78 -6.69 13.72 12.13
N LYS A 79 -5.47 13.32 11.77
CA LYS A 79 -4.26 14.14 11.82
C LYS A 79 -3.94 14.80 10.47
N LEU A 80 -4.65 14.44 9.41
CA LEU A 80 -4.45 14.92 8.05
C LEU A 80 -5.50 15.99 7.73
N GLU A 81 -5.28 17.21 8.20
CA GLU A 81 -6.21 18.32 7.96
C GLU A 81 -6.33 18.63 6.45
N GLY A 82 -7.56 18.60 5.94
CA GLY A 82 -7.85 18.91 4.54
C GLY A 82 -7.58 17.79 3.53
N PHE A 83 -7.22 16.59 4.00
CA PHE A 83 -7.03 15.41 3.15
C PHE A 83 -8.06 14.33 3.44
N VAL A 84 -8.46 13.61 2.40
CA VAL A 84 -9.14 12.32 2.53
C VAL A 84 -8.07 11.22 2.52
N LEU A 85 -8.18 10.23 3.40
CA LEU A 85 -7.27 9.10 3.47
C LEU A 85 -7.95 7.84 2.91
N LYS A 86 -7.27 7.18 1.96
CA LYS A 86 -7.59 5.81 1.50
C LYS A 86 -6.42 4.88 1.79
N THR A 87 -6.71 3.60 2.00
CA THR A 87 -5.68 2.54 2.05
C THR A 87 -5.56 1.87 0.70
N ALA A 88 -4.36 1.41 0.37
CA ALA A 88 -4.09 0.56 -0.78
C ALA A 88 -3.03 -0.50 -0.43
N TYR A 89 -2.90 -1.52 -1.28
CA TYR A 89 -1.98 -2.64 -1.05
C TYR A 89 -1.13 -2.88 -2.29
N ASN A 90 0.17 -3.00 -2.07
CA ASN A 90 1.13 -3.30 -3.14
C ASN A 90 0.86 -4.67 -3.73
N GLU A 91 0.65 -5.68 -2.88
CA GLU A 91 0.43 -7.07 -3.28
C GLU A 91 -0.79 -7.71 -2.60
N PHE A 92 -1.28 -8.80 -3.16
CA PHE A 92 -2.21 -9.79 -2.59
C PHE A 92 -3.58 -9.30 -2.12
N CYS A 93 -3.82 -8.01 -2.02
CA CYS A 93 -5.05 -7.46 -1.44
C CYS A 93 -5.63 -6.32 -2.28
N TYR A 94 -6.92 -6.10 -2.20
CA TYR A 94 -7.61 -4.94 -2.75
C TYR A 94 -7.93 -3.87 -1.68
N PRO A 95 -8.00 -2.60 -2.10
CA PRO A 95 -7.69 -2.08 -3.45
C PRO A 95 -6.18 -2.07 -3.74
N SER A 96 -5.80 -2.25 -5.02
CA SER A 96 -4.46 -1.93 -5.48
C SER A 96 -4.22 -0.42 -5.44
N ILE A 97 -2.96 0.00 -5.63
CA ILE A 97 -2.61 1.43 -5.71
C ILE A 97 -3.39 2.10 -6.86
N GLU A 98 -3.39 1.47 -8.04
CA GLU A 98 -4.12 1.98 -9.21
C GLU A 98 -5.62 2.13 -8.93
N GLN A 99 -6.25 1.12 -8.33
CA GLN A 99 -7.69 1.17 -8.03
C GLN A 99 -8.05 2.27 -7.04
N ALA A 100 -7.24 2.44 -5.97
CA ALA A 100 -7.45 3.51 -5.01
C ALA A 100 -7.29 4.90 -5.65
N ALA A 101 -6.33 5.03 -6.58
CA ALA A 101 -6.13 6.25 -7.36
C ALA A 101 -7.30 6.51 -8.33
N ASP A 102 -7.76 5.48 -9.06
CA ASP A 102 -8.90 5.57 -9.99
C ASP A 102 -10.17 6.05 -9.27
N GLU A 103 -10.45 5.50 -8.08
CA GLU A 103 -11.58 5.92 -7.25
C GLU A 103 -11.47 7.40 -6.87
N LEU A 104 -10.29 7.86 -6.39
CA LEU A 104 -10.07 9.24 -6.00
C LEU A 104 -10.23 10.20 -7.19
N VAL A 105 -9.68 9.85 -8.35
CA VAL A 105 -9.81 10.66 -9.57
C VAL A 105 -11.27 10.76 -10.01
N ASN A 106 -12.01 9.66 -9.97
CA ASN A 106 -13.45 9.65 -10.28
C ASN A 106 -14.28 10.47 -9.28
N GLU A 107 -13.84 10.59 -8.03
CA GLU A 107 -14.43 11.46 -7.00
C GLU A 107 -14.00 12.93 -7.14
N GLY A 108 -13.14 13.25 -8.12
CA GLY A 108 -12.70 14.61 -8.45
C GLY A 108 -11.53 15.13 -7.59
N PHE A 109 -10.71 14.24 -7.03
CA PHE A 109 -9.46 14.63 -6.38
C PHE A 109 -8.39 14.96 -7.42
N THR A 110 -7.65 16.05 -7.17
CA THR A 110 -6.63 16.58 -8.10
C THR A 110 -5.23 16.64 -7.49
N GLU A 111 -5.12 16.44 -6.17
CA GLU A 111 -3.84 16.32 -5.46
C GLU A 111 -3.87 15.03 -4.65
N VAL A 112 -2.98 14.09 -4.98
CA VAL A 112 -2.90 12.77 -4.33
C VAL A 112 -1.48 12.50 -3.87
N ILE A 113 -1.30 12.34 -2.55
CA ILE A 113 -0.02 11.96 -1.96
C ILE A 113 -0.06 10.47 -1.67
N LEU A 114 0.92 9.74 -2.18
CA LEU A 114 1.12 8.32 -1.86
C LEU A 114 2.19 8.21 -0.78
N ILE A 115 1.95 7.37 0.21
CA ILE A 115 2.90 7.08 1.30
C ILE A 115 2.82 5.61 1.65
N THR A 116 3.96 4.97 1.95
CA THR A 116 3.99 3.54 2.28
C THR A 116 4.38 3.29 3.73
N THR A 117 3.89 2.19 4.30
CA THR A 117 4.35 1.69 5.60
C THR A 117 5.63 0.86 5.51
N MET A 118 6.14 0.62 4.32
CA MET A 118 7.42 -0.07 4.07
C MET A 118 8.57 0.94 4.11
N ILE A 119 8.98 1.30 5.32
CA ILE A 119 9.81 2.47 5.64
C ILE A 119 11.31 2.27 5.46
N THR A 120 11.80 1.02 5.36
CA THR A 120 13.24 0.75 5.29
C THR A 120 13.77 1.04 3.89
N PRO A 121 14.82 1.91 3.73
CA PRO A 121 15.46 2.14 2.45
C PRO A 121 16.06 0.86 1.86
N GLY A 122 16.15 0.79 0.52
CA GLY A 122 16.69 -0.35 -0.22
C GLY A 122 15.64 -1.44 -0.56
N GLY A 123 14.37 -1.26 -0.17
CA GLY A 123 13.30 -2.19 -0.53
C GLY A 123 12.81 -1.97 -1.97
N SER A 124 12.66 -3.06 -2.77
CA SER A 124 12.17 -2.98 -4.15
C SER A 124 10.79 -2.33 -4.25
N HIS A 125 9.88 -2.66 -3.33
CA HIS A 125 8.55 -2.09 -3.33
C HIS A 125 8.55 -0.56 -3.17
N SER A 126 9.31 -0.03 -2.20
CA SER A 126 9.34 1.40 -1.92
C SER A 126 10.21 2.21 -2.89
N GLU A 127 11.25 1.61 -3.48
CA GLU A 127 12.22 2.35 -4.32
C GLU A 127 12.10 2.07 -5.82
N THR A 128 11.33 1.06 -6.22
CA THR A 128 11.15 0.72 -7.64
C THR A 128 9.66 0.62 -7.99
N GLU A 129 8.92 -0.30 -7.38
CA GLU A 129 7.56 -0.62 -7.82
C GLU A 129 6.58 0.53 -7.58
N ILE A 130 6.55 1.12 -6.38
CA ILE A 130 5.65 2.26 -6.09
C ILE A 130 6.01 3.49 -6.93
N PRO A 131 7.29 3.90 -7.09
CA PRO A 131 7.67 4.97 -8.02
C PRO A 131 7.21 4.73 -9.47
N GLU A 132 7.37 3.51 -10.00
CA GLU A 132 6.90 3.13 -11.34
C GLU A 132 5.37 3.26 -11.45
N GLU A 133 4.64 2.84 -10.43
CA GLU A 133 3.18 2.99 -10.37
C GLU A 133 2.75 4.47 -10.33
N VAL A 134 3.45 5.31 -9.56
CA VAL A 134 3.20 6.77 -9.51
C VAL A 134 3.46 7.43 -10.86
N GLU A 135 4.50 7.02 -11.58
CA GLU A 135 4.77 7.49 -12.93
C GLU A 135 3.64 7.08 -13.90
N ALA A 136 3.22 5.82 -13.85
CA ALA A 136 2.12 5.31 -14.66
C ALA A 136 0.80 6.06 -14.39
N LEU A 137 0.48 6.33 -13.13
CA LEU A 137 -0.70 7.12 -12.74
C LEU A 137 -0.60 8.56 -13.25
N SER A 138 0.57 9.17 -13.17
CA SER A 138 0.80 10.54 -13.66
C SER A 138 0.61 10.64 -15.19
N LEU A 139 1.02 9.60 -15.92
CA LEU A 139 0.78 9.50 -17.37
C LEU A 139 -0.70 9.25 -17.70
N LYS A 140 -1.37 8.40 -16.91
CA LYS A 140 -2.81 8.08 -17.08
C LYS A 140 -3.70 9.28 -16.79
N TYR A 141 -3.33 10.11 -15.81
CA TYR A 141 -4.12 11.24 -15.31
C TYR A 141 -3.33 12.56 -15.30
N PRO A 142 -3.04 13.15 -16.47
CA PRO A 142 -2.14 14.31 -16.58
C PRO A 142 -2.67 15.60 -15.89
N ASN A 143 -3.93 15.62 -15.47
CA ASN A 143 -4.54 16.73 -14.74
C ASN A 143 -4.56 16.52 -13.22
N VAL A 144 -4.01 15.41 -12.71
CA VAL A 144 -3.91 15.08 -11.30
C VAL A 144 -2.45 15.08 -10.88
N ASN A 145 -2.16 15.75 -9.77
CA ASN A 145 -0.82 15.81 -9.22
C ASN A 145 -0.63 14.62 -8.25
N PHE A 146 0.07 13.59 -8.69
CA PHE A 146 0.48 12.47 -7.87
C PHE A 146 1.89 12.73 -7.32
N GLN A 147 2.06 12.57 -6.01
CA GLN A 147 3.34 12.75 -5.34
C GLN A 147 3.62 11.54 -4.43
N TYR A 148 4.84 11.04 -4.46
CA TYR A 148 5.27 9.98 -3.55
C TYR A 148 6.06 10.58 -2.39
N ALA A 149 5.55 10.46 -1.17
CA ALA A 149 6.19 10.92 0.06
C ALA A 149 7.29 9.92 0.51
N TRP A 150 8.37 9.87 -0.23
CA TRP A 150 9.52 9.01 -0.03
C TRP A 150 10.81 9.78 -0.42
N PRO A 151 11.97 9.51 0.21
CA PRO A 151 12.18 8.68 1.40
C PRO A 151 11.68 9.35 2.69
N TYR A 152 11.54 8.55 3.74
CA TYR A 152 11.29 9.07 5.08
C TYR A 152 12.51 9.82 5.62
N ASP A 153 12.25 10.84 6.45
CA ASP A 153 13.28 11.44 7.30
C ASP A 153 13.70 10.43 8.39
N LEU A 154 14.90 9.85 8.23
CA LEU A 154 15.39 8.80 9.12
C LEU A 154 15.68 9.34 10.53
N ASP A 155 16.05 10.62 10.66
CA ASP A 155 16.29 11.23 11.98
C ASP A 155 14.95 11.36 12.73
N ALA A 156 13.92 11.90 12.08
CA ALA A 156 12.58 11.97 12.66
C ALA A 156 12.01 10.58 13.00
N PHE A 157 12.22 9.60 12.13
CA PHE A 157 11.78 8.23 12.36
C PHE A 157 12.53 7.56 13.52
N SER A 158 13.85 7.81 13.66
CA SER A 158 14.65 7.29 14.78
C SER A 158 14.19 7.85 16.14
N VAL A 159 13.74 9.10 16.17
CA VAL A 159 13.12 9.71 17.38
C VAL A 159 11.85 8.96 17.75
N LEU A 160 10.95 8.70 16.80
CA LEU A 160 9.74 7.92 17.04
C LEU A 160 10.04 6.54 17.66
N LEU A 161 11.04 5.84 17.10
CA LEU A 161 11.45 4.51 17.62
C LEU A 161 12.03 4.62 19.03
N SER A 162 12.88 5.61 19.28
CA SER A 162 13.49 5.86 20.60
C SER A 162 12.43 6.14 21.66
N ASP A 163 11.49 7.02 21.36
CA ASP A 163 10.40 7.36 22.27
C ASP A 163 9.52 6.14 22.59
N HIS A 164 9.22 5.34 21.57
CA HIS A 164 8.47 4.11 21.77
C HIS A 164 9.22 3.11 22.66
N ILE A 165 10.53 2.90 22.45
CA ILE A 165 11.37 2.03 23.29
C ILE A 165 11.40 2.51 24.72
N ASN A 166 11.61 3.80 24.96
CA ASN A 166 11.67 4.39 26.30
C ASN A 166 10.34 4.22 27.04
N ASN A 167 9.20 4.48 26.38
CA ASN A 167 7.88 4.29 26.97
C ASN A 167 7.59 2.83 27.31
N PHE A 168 7.99 1.90 26.44
CA PHE A 168 7.83 0.46 26.65
C PHE A 168 8.63 -0.03 27.86
N THR A 169 9.87 0.41 28.00
CA THR A 169 10.74 0.01 29.12
C THR A 169 10.24 0.54 30.47
N GLN A 170 9.65 1.73 30.53
CA GLN A 170 9.04 2.26 31.74
C GLN A 170 7.84 1.44 32.19
N THR A 171 7.05 0.90 31.26
CA THR A 171 5.89 0.06 31.57
C THR A 171 6.27 -1.30 32.15
N LEU A 172 7.46 -1.82 31.81
CA LEU A 172 7.97 -3.11 32.33
C LEU A 172 8.59 -2.97 33.74
N SER A 173 8.78 -1.75 34.25
CA SER A 173 9.40 -1.47 35.55
C SER A 173 8.38 -1.25 36.66
N LEU A 174 7.08 -1.40 36.37
CA LEU A 174 5.94 -1.37 37.29
C LEU A 174 5.37 -2.76 37.55
#